data_f40edce32975232effb8f70b88142009
#
_entry.id   f40edce32975232effb8f70b88142009
#
_cell.length_a   1.000
_cell.length_b   1.000
_cell.length_c   1.000
_cell.angle_alpha   90.00
_cell.angle_beta   90.00
_cell.angle_gamma   90.00
#
_symmetry.space_group_name_H-M   'P 1'
#
loop_
_entity.id
_entity.type
_entity.pdbx_description
1 polymer ?
#
loop_
_entity_poly.entity_id
_entity_poly.type
_entity_poly.pdbx_seq_one_letter_code
_entity_poly.pdbx_strand_id
1 'polypeptide(L)'
;MADGPQGIRNNTQSTLYPCGILSASTWNRKLARELGHGLARDAKARGVSILLGPGVNIYRSPLCGRNYEYFGEDPYLTGETAKEYILGVQEEGVMATVKHFAANNQEWSRHHASSDVDERTLQEIYFPAFRKAVQEAGVGAVMDSYNPLNGVHATENSWLNIDVLRKQWGFKGILMSDWTSVYSGVGAANGGLDLEMPVGKFMTREILIPAIENGIVKEETIDAKVRHILQTLIAFGALDTPREDKSIDKDNAQSKEIALDLAREGVVLLKNDNGTLPYRNGRTLVIGPNADIIPTGGGSGFVTPYSVVSLYDGMVQLKGGRQIELLSDSILYKDMSQQIYTDGSFTQNGFKGEYYNTRNLTGELFQAAIEPAIDHAWKYGAPFDGMPVDQFSARWTGVYKADKDGTVKFQLAGDDGYRLFVNDKLITGDWGNHSFSTRSAFMQVSAGEIYRLRIEYFDNVGEATVSFQAGMMDEERLASSLKHARNVIVCAGFNSSTEGEGFDRPFALSYGQEYLINKVASLHDNVAVVVNAGGGIDFRNWGQSVQAILMAWYPGQEGGKALAEIITGKLSPSGKLPVSIEEKWEDNPVYGNYYDNRNVPHKRVQYAEGVFVMVRGI
;
A
#
# COMPACT_ATOMS: atom_id res chain seq x y z
N MET A 1 -17.85 8.02 -9.59
CA MET A 1 -17.14 7.82 -8.31
C MET A 1 -15.68 7.49 -8.56
N ALA A 2 -14.82 7.73 -7.59
CA ALA A 2 -13.38 7.45 -7.67
C ALA A 2 -12.80 7.17 -6.28
N ASP A 3 -11.74 6.34 -6.21
CA ASP A 3 -10.98 6.19 -4.98
C ASP A 3 -10.30 7.49 -4.56
N GLY A 4 -10.08 7.65 -3.26
CA GLY A 4 -9.64 8.89 -2.67
C GLY A 4 -8.65 8.86 -1.51
N PRO A 5 -8.01 7.73 -1.10
CA PRO A 5 -7.14 7.73 0.08
C PRO A 5 -5.95 8.69 0.00
N GLN A 6 -5.35 8.86 -1.18
CA GLN A 6 -4.21 9.76 -1.40
C GLN A 6 -4.42 10.74 -2.57
N GLY A 7 -5.61 10.85 -3.11
CA GLY A 7 -5.94 11.68 -4.28
C GLY A 7 -7.04 11.04 -5.12
N ILE A 8 -7.42 11.68 -6.22
CA ILE A 8 -8.53 11.21 -7.07
C ILE A 8 -8.04 10.21 -8.09
N ARG A 9 -8.35 8.92 -7.91
CA ARG A 9 -8.01 7.85 -8.85
C ARG A 9 -9.12 7.65 -9.90
N ASN A 10 -8.95 8.28 -11.04
CA ASN A 10 -9.87 8.17 -12.18
C ASN A 10 -9.16 8.00 -13.52
N ASN A 11 -8.02 7.31 -13.55
CA ASN A 11 -7.16 7.10 -14.73
C ASN A 11 -6.55 8.40 -15.31
N THR A 12 -6.54 9.50 -14.53
CA THR A 12 -5.84 10.75 -14.88
C THR A 12 -4.87 11.13 -13.77
N GLN A 13 -3.98 12.09 -14.04
CA GLN A 13 -3.12 12.66 -13.00
C GLN A 13 -3.96 13.40 -11.94
N SER A 14 -3.53 13.32 -10.69
CA SER A 14 -4.14 13.99 -9.56
C SER A 14 -3.08 14.47 -8.57
N THR A 15 -3.41 15.41 -7.69
CA THR A 15 -2.59 15.69 -6.52
C THR A 15 -2.41 14.41 -5.71
N LEU A 16 -1.16 14.07 -5.37
CA LEU A 16 -0.83 13.00 -4.44
C LEU A 16 -0.67 13.59 -3.05
N TYR A 17 -1.70 13.47 -2.24
CA TYR A 17 -1.67 13.88 -0.83
C TYR A 17 -0.91 12.86 0.02
N PRO A 18 -0.42 13.25 1.20
CA PRO A 18 0.04 12.32 2.22
C PRO A 18 -1.00 11.26 2.56
N CYS A 19 -0.54 10.10 2.96
CA CYS A 19 -1.40 8.98 3.32
C CYS A 19 -2.20 9.21 4.62
N GLY A 20 -3.21 8.37 4.86
CA GLY A 20 -4.12 8.51 6.01
C GLY A 20 -3.40 8.51 7.36
N ILE A 21 -2.49 7.56 7.57
CA ILE A 21 -1.75 7.46 8.85
C ILE A 21 -0.86 8.70 9.10
N LEU A 22 -0.28 9.30 8.06
CA LEU A 22 0.44 10.57 8.18
C LEU A 22 -0.53 11.70 8.55
N SER A 23 -1.70 11.76 7.94
CA SER A 23 -2.71 12.76 8.27
C SER A 23 -3.14 12.67 9.73
N ALA A 24 -3.31 11.46 10.26
CA ALA A 24 -3.58 11.23 11.68
C ALA A 24 -2.41 11.63 12.58
N SER A 25 -1.16 11.44 12.13
CA SER A 25 0.05 11.85 12.86
C SER A 25 0.12 13.34 13.14
N THR A 26 -0.56 14.18 12.38
CA THR A 26 -0.63 15.63 12.63
C THR A 26 -1.40 15.96 13.90
N TRP A 27 -2.35 15.14 14.31
CA TRP A 27 -3.34 15.38 15.37
C TRP A 27 -4.09 16.70 15.18
N ASN A 28 -4.17 17.18 13.94
CA ASN A 28 -4.72 18.47 13.57
C ASN A 28 -6.06 18.32 12.84
N ARG A 29 -7.16 18.51 13.57
CA ARG A 29 -8.52 18.43 13.02
C ARG A 29 -8.76 19.41 11.86
N LYS A 30 -8.22 20.64 11.99
CA LYS A 30 -8.37 21.66 10.95
C LYS A 30 -7.71 21.20 9.65
N LEU A 31 -6.51 20.65 9.74
CA LEU A 31 -5.77 20.16 8.57
C LEU A 31 -6.43 18.92 7.96
N ALA A 32 -7.05 18.06 8.76
CA ALA A 32 -7.87 16.94 8.26
C ALA A 32 -9.10 17.45 7.47
N ARG A 33 -9.72 18.57 7.90
CA ARG A 33 -10.82 19.20 7.15
C ARG A 33 -10.34 19.84 5.85
N GLU A 34 -9.19 20.53 5.87
CA GLU A 34 -8.57 21.08 4.66
C GLU A 34 -8.21 19.99 3.63
N LEU A 35 -7.74 18.82 4.11
CA LEU A 35 -7.56 17.65 3.24
C LEU A 35 -8.86 17.26 2.54
N GLY A 36 -9.97 17.21 3.29
CA GLY A 36 -11.30 16.95 2.73
C GLY A 36 -11.69 17.96 1.66
N HIS A 37 -11.51 19.26 1.91
CA HIS A 37 -11.73 20.33 0.92
C HIS A 37 -10.86 20.17 -0.33
N GLY A 38 -9.56 19.87 -0.16
CA GLY A 38 -8.64 19.67 -1.28
C GLY A 38 -9.07 18.52 -2.17
N LEU A 39 -9.36 17.36 -1.57
CA LEU A 39 -9.83 16.17 -2.28
C LEU A 39 -11.16 16.42 -3.02
N ALA A 40 -12.08 17.11 -2.39
CA ALA A 40 -13.37 17.42 -3.02
C ALA A 40 -13.24 18.39 -4.21
N ARG A 41 -12.39 19.41 -4.10
CA ARG A 41 -12.08 20.30 -5.24
C ARG A 41 -11.44 19.53 -6.39
N ASP A 42 -10.47 18.67 -6.09
CA ASP A 42 -9.85 17.80 -7.11
C ASP A 42 -10.86 16.83 -7.73
N ALA A 43 -11.83 16.33 -6.97
CA ALA A 43 -12.92 15.49 -7.44
C ALA A 43 -13.86 16.27 -8.40
N LYS A 44 -14.30 17.46 -8.01
CA LYS A 44 -15.15 18.34 -8.84
C LYS A 44 -14.47 18.71 -10.16
N ALA A 45 -13.16 19.03 -10.13
CA ALA A 45 -12.37 19.31 -11.33
C ALA A 45 -12.32 18.13 -12.32
N ARG A 46 -12.67 16.93 -11.88
CA ARG A 46 -12.64 15.67 -12.66
C ARG A 46 -14.01 15.04 -12.85
N GLY A 47 -15.08 15.71 -12.47
CA GLY A 47 -16.44 15.20 -12.60
C GLY A 47 -16.78 14.03 -11.68
N VAL A 48 -16.09 13.91 -10.54
CA VAL A 48 -16.31 12.89 -9.52
C VAL A 48 -17.25 13.43 -8.45
N SER A 49 -18.44 12.83 -8.31
CA SER A 49 -19.46 13.26 -7.34
C SER A 49 -19.45 12.41 -6.06
N ILE A 50 -18.85 11.22 -6.08
CA ILE A 50 -18.74 10.30 -4.94
C ILE A 50 -17.27 9.94 -4.78
N LEU A 51 -16.70 10.30 -3.64
CA LEU A 51 -15.33 9.99 -3.24
C LEU A 51 -15.33 8.74 -2.35
N LEU A 52 -14.60 7.70 -2.75
CA LEU A 52 -14.47 6.45 -1.99
C LEU A 52 -13.38 6.59 -0.92
N GLY A 53 -13.69 7.35 0.09
CA GLY A 53 -12.87 7.67 1.26
C GLY A 53 -13.66 8.50 2.29
N PRO A 54 -13.19 8.50 3.55
CA PRO A 54 -11.96 7.91 4.06
C PRO A 54 -12.07 6.43 4.40
N GLY A 55 -10.90 5.73 4.40
CA GLY A 55 -10.74 4.45 5.06
C GLY A 55 -10.51 4.64 6.56
N VAL A 56 -11.25 3.87 7.40
CA VAL A 56 -11.23 4.05 8.85
C VAL A 56 -11.03 2.75 9.62
N ASN A 57 -10.55 1.70 8.97
CA ASN A 57 -10.25 0.46 9.66
C ASN A 57 -9.13 0.68 10.69
N ILE A 58 -9.25 0.01 11.83
CA ILE A 58 -8.27 0.15 12.90
C ILE A 58 -6.98 -0.59 12.53
N TYR A 59 -5.85 0.03 12.78
CA TYR A 59 -4.53 -0.61 12.68
C TYR A 59 -4.44 -1.72 13.75
N ARG A 60 -4.76 -2.95 13.35
CA ARG A 60 -4.75 -4.13 14.22
C ARG A 60 -3.39 -4.82 14.24
N SER A 61 -2.66 -4.73 13.15
CA SER A 61 -1.38 -5.39 12.92
C SER A 61 -0.49 -4.54 12.04
N PRO A 62 0.82 -4.53 12.25
CA PRO A 62 1.74 -3.83 11.35
C PRO A 62 1.84 -4.46 9.95
N LEU A 63 1.30 -5.67 9.75
CA LEU A 63 1.44 -6.41 8.50
C LEU A 63 0.42 -6.04 7.43
N CYS A 64 -0.75 -5.50 7.80
CA CYS A 64 -1.80 -5.18 6.83
C CYS A 64 -1.32 -4.16 5.79
N GLY A 65 -1.33 -4.56 4.51
CA GLY A 65 -0.81 -3.74 3.41
C GLY A 65 -1.57 -2.44 3.16
N ARG A 66 -2.79 -2.30 3.67
CA ARG A 66 -3.62 -1.07 3.55
C ARG A 66 -3.55 -0.15 4.77
N ASN A 67 -2.72 -0.44 5.76
CA ASN A 67 -2.59 0.41 6.95
C ASN A 67 -2.30 1.88 6.62
N TYR A 68 -1.56 2.15 5.55
CA TYR A 68 -1.25 3.51 5.13
C TYR A 68 -2.48 4.36 4.79
N GLU A 69 -3.58 3.72 4.36
CA GLU A 69 -4.83 4.41 4.02
C GLU A 69 -5.61 4.86 5.26
N TYR A 70 -5.38 4.20 6.42
CA TYR A 70 -6.16 4.35 7.64
C TYR A 70 -5.51 5.36 8.60
N PHE A 71 -6.20 5.66 9.72
CA PHE A 71 -5.80 6.74 10.63
C PHE A 71 -5.13 6.26 11.93
N GLY A 72 -4.84 4.97 12.04
CA GLY A 72 -4.10 4.41 13.17
C GLY A 72 -4.89 3.43 14.02
N GLU A 73 -4.40 3.18 15.23
CA GLU A 73 -4.94 2.16 16.14
C GLU A 73 -5.99 2.69 17.12
N ASP A 74 -6.00 4.01 17.39
CA ASP A 74 -6.91 4.61 18.36
C ASP A 74 -8.26 4.94 17.71
N PRO A 75 -9.38 4.34 18.17
CA PRO A 75 -10.70 4.58 17.58
C PRO A 75 -11.20 6.03 17.75
N TYR A 76 -10.72 6.75 18.77
CA TYR A 76 -11.08 8.15 18.97
C TYR A 76 -10.34 9.06 17.98
N LEU A 77 -9.02 8.94 17.85
CA LEU A 77 -8.21 9.68 16.89
C LEU A 77 -8.71 9.42 15.47
N THR A 78 -8.92 8.13 15.12
CA THR A 78 -9.46 7.71 13.83
C THR A 78 -10.82 8.36 13.56
N GLY A 79 -11.73 8.32 14.54
CA GLY A 79 -13.06 8.89 14.41
C GLY A 79 -13.08 10.41 14.27
N GLU A 80 -12.23 11.14 15.01
CA GLU A 80 -12.13 12.60 14.91
C GLU A 80 -11.51 13.04 13.58
N THR A 81 -10.45 12.36 13.13
CA THR A 81 -9.82 12.63 11.84
C THR A 81 -10.78 12.36 10.69
N ALA A 82 -11.46 11.21 10.72
CA ALA A 82 -12.45 10.85 9.71
C ALA A 82 -13.64 11.81 9.65
N LYS A 83 -14.14 12.25 10.81
CA LYS A 83 -15.22 13.22 10.88
C LYS A 83 -14.86 14.51 10.15
N GLU A 84 -13.71 15.08 10.46
CA GLU A 84 -13.29 16.35 9.86
C GLU A 84 -13.01 16.19 8.35
N TYR A 85 -12.39 15.08 7.94
CA TYR A 85 -12.22 14.75 6.53
C TYR A 85 -13.57 14.71 5.79
N ILE A 86 -14.57 13.97 6.32
CA ILE A 86 -15.89 13.83 5.72
C ILE A 86 -16.59 15.18 5.62
N LEU A 87 -16.55 15.99 6.68
CA LEU A 87 -17.14 17.32 6.69
C LEU A 87 -16.51 18.20 5.60
N GLY A 88 -15.17 18.22 5.49
CA GLY A 88 -14.48 18.99 4.46
C GLY A 88 -14.86 18.53 3.03
N VAL A 89 -14.97 17.23 2.79
CA VAL A 89 -15.41 16.70 1.50
C VAL A 89 -16.84 17.13 1.17
N GLN A 90 -17.76 17.00 2.13
CA GLN A 90 -19.18 17.22 1.90
C GLN A 90 -19.57 18.70 1.87
N GLU A 91 -18.85 19.57 2.55
CA GLU A 91 -18.99 21.04 2.44
C GLU A 91 -18.73 21.56 1.03
N GLU A 92 -17.90 20.88 0.25
CA GLU A 92 -17.67 21.17 -1.16
C GLU A 92 -18.73 20.54 -2.11
N GLY A 93 -19.72 19.83 -1.58
CA GLY A 93 -20.78 19.19 -2.36
C GLY A 93 -20.40 17.85 -3.00
N VAL A 94 -19.30 17.24 -2.59
CA VAL A 94 -18.90 15.86 -2.98
C VAL A 94 -19.32 14.90 -1.88
N MET A 95 -19.90 13.76 -2.26
CA MET A 95 -20.32 12.73 -1.31
C MET A 95 -19.09 11.93 -0.84
N ALA A 96 -18.84 11.88 0.47
CA ALA A 96 -17.84 11.00 1.06
C ALA A 96 -18.41 9.58 1.26
N THR A 97 -17.52 8.59 1.23
CA THR A 97 -17.84 7.17 1.49
C THR A 97 -16.92 6.64 2.57
N VAL A 98 -17.42 6.41 3.78
CA VAL A 98 -16.61 5.78 4.83
C VAL A 98 -16.47 4.29 4.58
N LYS A 99 -15.24 3.74 4.70
CA LYS A 99 -14.90 2.36 4.33
C LYS A 99 -13.81 1.77 5.24
N HIS A 100 -13.68 0.46 5.38
CA HIS A 100 -14.48 -0.64 4.85
C HIS A 100 -15.26 -1.27 6.00
N PHE A 101 -16.57 -1.29 5.95
CA PHE A 101 -17.47 -1.68 7.04
C PHE A 101 -17.73 -3.18 7.04
N ALA A 102 -17.19 -4.01 7.95
CA ALA A 102 -16.27 -3.67 9.03
C ALA A 102 -15.22 -4.77 9.23
N ALA A 103 -14.21 -4.44 10.04
CA ALA A 103 -13.16 -5.38 10.47
C ALA A 103 -12.34 -5.99 9.32
N ASN A 104 -12.06 -5.23 8.25
CA ASN A 104 -11.10 -5.56 7.21
C ASN A 104 -9.69 -5.07 7.63
N ASN A 105 -9.00 -5.86 8.45
CA ASN A 105 -7.75 -5.47 9.10
C ASN A 105 -6.55 -6.31 8.62
N GLN A 106 -6.71 -7.02 7.51
CA GLN A 106 -5.70 -7.83 6.83
C GLN A 106 -6.02 -7.93 5.35
N GLU A 107 -5.00 -8.12 4.53
CA GLU A 107 -5.16 -8.35 3.09
C GLU A 107 -5.13 -9.86 2.75
N TRP A 108 -4.44 -10.64 3.55
CA TRP A 108 -4.41 -12.09 3.42
C TRP A 108 -5.80 -12.71 3.40
N SER A 109 -6.13 -13.40 2.32
CA SER A 109 -7.42 -14.10 2.14
C SER A 109 -8.65 -13.24 2.45
N ARG A 110 -8.61 -11.94 2.20
CA ARG A 110 -9.59 -10.95 2.63
C ARG A 110 -11.03 -11.23 2.15
N HIS A 111 -11.21 -11.94 1.04
CA HIS A 111 -12.53 -12.36 0.54
C HIS A 111 -13.13 -13.57 1.28
N HIS A 112 -12.30 -14.36 1.98
CA HIS A 112 -12.71 -15.69 2.48
C HIS A 112 -12.41 -15.91 3.95
N ALA A 113 -11.50 -15.15 4.55
CA ALA A 113 -11.19 -15.26 5.96
C ALA A 113 -12.19 -14.46 6.80
N SER A 114 -12.96 -15.15 7.65
CA SER A 114 -13.89 -14.49 8.56
C SER A 114 -13.15 -13.77 9.68
N SER A 115 -13.46 -12.50 9.89
CA SER A 115 -13.10 -11.75 11.08
C SER A 115 -14.09 -12.08 12.20
N ASP A 116 -13.67 -12.91 13.16
CA ASP A 116 -14.51 -13.34 14.28
C ASP A 116 -14.26 -12.44 15.48
N VAL A 117 -15.19 -11.54 15.74
CA VAL A 117 -15.06 -10.45 16.70
C VAL A 117 -16.28 -10.45 17.62
N ASP A 118 -16.07 -10.40 18.93
CA ASP A 118 -17.18 -10.25 19.88
C ASP A 118 -17.82 -8.85 19.80
N GLU A 119 -19.09 -8.75 20.22
CA GLU A 119 -19.86 -7.52 20.07
C GLU A 119 -19.27 -6.35 20.85
N ARG A 120 -18.74 -6.57 22.05
CA ARG A 120 -18.11 -5.53 22.85
C ARG A 120 -16.91 -4.93 22.12
N THR A 121 -16.05 -5.79 21.58
CA THR A 121 -14.88 -5.37 20.82
C THR A 121 -15.27 -4.61 19.55
N LEU A 122 -16.32 -5.05 18.84
CA LEU A 122 -16.86 -4.30 17.72
C LEU A 122 -17.32 -2.90 18.14
N GLN A 123 -18.09 -2.79 19.24
CA GLN A 123 -18.66 -1.52 19.70
C GLN A 123 -17.61 -0.54 20.26
N GLU A 124 -16.55 -1.04 20.91
CA GLU A 124 -15.55 -0.20 21.56
C GLU A 124 -14.36 0.15 20.65
N ILE A 125 -14.02 -0.72 19.68
CA ILE A 125 -12.81 -0.58 18.86
C ILE A 125 -13.12 -0.37 17.38
N TYR A 126 -13.88 -1.28 16.74
CA TYR A 126 -14.00 -1.29 15.28
C TYR A 126 -15.13 -0.43 14.73
N PHE A 127 -16.18 -0.16 15.49
CA PHE A 127 -17.34 0.65 15.08
C PHE A 127 -17.27 2.14 15.40
N PRO A 128 -16.52 2.64 16.40
CA PRO A 128 -16.61 4.05 16.81
C PRO A 128 -16.37 5.05 15.67
N ALA A 129 -15.39 4.81 14.80
CA ALA A 129 -15.10 5.70 13.68
C ALA A 129 -16.26 5.72 12.65
N PHE A 130 -16.85 4.57 12.33
CA PHE A 130 -18.01 4.48 11.43
C PHE A 130 -19.24 5.15 12.04
N ARG A 131 -19.51 4.87 13.33
CA ARG A 131 -20.63 5.50 14.04
C ARG A 131 -20.50 7.02 14.06
N LYS A 132 -19.30 7.55 14.31
CA LYS A 132 -19.02 8.98 14.30
C LYS A 132 -19.20 9.56 12.89
N ALA A 133 -18.74 8.88 11.85
CA ALA A 133 -18.95 9.28 10.45
C ALA A 133 -20.43 9.39 10.10
N VAL A 134 -21.27 8.45 10.58
CA VAL A 134 -22.72 8.46 10.35
C VAL A 134 -23.42 9.52 11.18
N GLN A 135 -23.19 9.55 12.50
CA GLN A 135 -23.99 10.33 13.44
C GLN A 135 -23.53 11.78 13.59
N GLU A 136 -22.23 12.05 13.46
CA GLU A 136 -21.66 13.40 13.65
C GLU A 136 -21.27 14.08 12.35
N ALA A 137 -20.80 13.33 11.33
CA ALA A 137 -20.44 13.92 10.04
C ALA A 137 -21.52 13.77 8.97
N GLY A 138 -22.57 12.97 9.20
CA GLY A 138 -23.65 12.78 8.22
C GLY A 138 -23.16 12.24 6.89
N VAL A 139 -22.27 11.25 6.91
CA VAL A 139 -21.65 10.68 5.71
C VAL A 139 -22.69 10.21 4.70
N GLY A 140 -22.50 10.53 3.42
CA GLY A 140 -23.46 10.21 2.35
C GLY A 140 -23.46 8.74 1.94
N ALA A 141 -22.32 8.05 2.07
CA ALA A 141 -22.20 6.64 1.71
C ALA A 141 -21.34 5.85 2.69
N VAL A 142 -21.62 4.55 2.80
CA VAL A 142 -20.83 3.54 3.51
C VAL A 142 -20.49 2.43 2.54
N MET A 143 -19.26 1.93 2.58
CA MET A 143 -18.84 0.76 1.79
C MET A 143 -18.60 -0.42 2.70
N ASP A 144 -19.33 -1.53 2.45
CA ASP A 144 -19.10 -2.81 3.10
C ASP A 144 -17.70 -3.36 2.77
N SER A 145 -17.17 -4.15 3.68
CA SER A 145 -15.84 -4.76 3.51
C SER A 145 -15.89 -6.07 2.71
N TYR A 146 -14.73 -6.54 2.27
CA TYR A 146 -14.58 -7.81 1.55
C TYR A 146 -14.90 -9.03 2.41
N ASN A 147 -14.51 -8.99 3.69
CA ASN A 147 -14.47 -10.16 4.56
C ASN A 147 -15.82 -10.56 5.12
N PRO A 148 -16.01 -11.84 5.44
CA PRO A 148 -17.05 -12.24 6.37
C PRO A 148 -16.80 -11.66 7.76
N LEU A 149 -17.86 -11.17 8.42
CA LEU A 149 -17.87 -10.81 9.83
C LEU A 149 -18.67 -11.86 10.59
N ASN A 150 -18.02 -12.55 11.53
CA ASN A 150 -18.62 -13.65 12.30
C ASN A 150 -19.26 -14.73 11.41
N GLY A 151 -18.62 -15.04 10.29
CA GLY A 151 -19.03 -16.09 9.35
C GLY A 151 -20.00 -15.67 8.26
N VAL A 152 -20.47 -14.40 8.22
CA VAL A 152 -21.38 -13.88 7.20
C VAL A 152 -20.70 -12.74 6.44
N HIS A 153 -20.65 -12.80 5.09
CA HIS A 153 -20.09 -11.70 4.30
C HIS A 153 -20.73 -10.37 4.66
N ALA A 154 -19.94 -9.31 4.79
CA ALA A 154 -20.41 -7.98 5.21
C ALA A 154 -21.62 -7.54 4.37
N THR A 155 -21.58 -7.72 3.05
CA THR A 155 -22.64 -7.38 2.11
C THR A 155 -23.96 -8.14 2.32
N GLU A 156 -23.92 -9.29 3.03
CA GLU A 156 -25.09 -10.16 3.30
C GLU A 156 -25.49 -10.15 4.78
N ASN A 157 -24.77 -9.40 5.62
CA ASN A 157 -24.92 -9.40 7.06
C ASN A 157 -26.02 -8.43 7.51
N SER A 158 -27.25 -8.93 7.68
CA SER A 158 -28.42 -8.12 8.07
C SER A 158 -28.25 -7.51 9.48
N TRP A 159 -27.57 -8.19 10.42
CA TRP A 159 -27.28 -7.61 11.73
C TRP A 159 -26.40 -6.36 11.58
N LEU A 160 -25.32 -6.45 10.80
CA LEU A 160 -24.39 -5.35 10.58
C LEU A 160 -25.09 -4.17 9.87
N ASN A 161 -25.75 -4.44 8.75
CA ASN A 161 -26.25 -3.41 7.83
C ASN A 161 -27.61 -2.85 8.22
N ILE A 162 -28.51 -3.72 8.72
CA ILE A 162 -29.88 -3.30 9.06
C ILE A 162 -29.96 -2.94 10.55
N ASP A 163 -29.54 -3.83 11.44
CA ASP A 163 -29.75 -3.61 12.86
C ASP A 163 -28.78 -2.57 13.42
N VAL A 164 -27.46 -2.67 13.12
CA VAL A 164 -26.46 -1.71 13.59
C VAL A 164 -26.50 -0.43 12.77
N LEU A 165 -26.20 -0.50 11.46
CA LEU A 165 -26.00 0.69 10.63
C LEU A 165 -27.30 1.50 10.45
N ARG A 166 -28.40 0.84 10.05
CA ARG A 166 -29.66 1.54 9.75
C ARG A 166 -30.47 1.86 11.00
N LYS A 167 -30.73 0.87 11.87
CA LYS A 167 -31.63 1.06 13.02
C LYS A 167 -30.95 1.74 14.21
N GLN A 168 -29.76 1.27 14.63
CA GLN A 168 -29.10 1.84 15.80
C GLN A 168 -28.44 3.19 15.52
N TRP A 169 -27.74 3.33 14.37
CA TRP A 169 -27.05 4.58 14.04
C TRP A 169 -27.87 5.55 13.19
N GLY A 170 -28.97 5.09 12.60
CA GLY A 170 -29.88 5.93 11.83
C GLY A 170 -29.38 6.32 10.45
N PHE A 171 -28.46 5.52 9.87
CA PHE A 171 -27.91 5.79 8.54
C PHE A 171 -28.99 5.79 7.44
N LYS A 172 -29.01 6.83 6.61
CA LYS A 172 -30.00 7.01 5.54
C LYS A 172 -29.39 7.06 4.14
N GLY A 173 -28.06 7.08 4.05
CA GLY A 173 -27.30 7.18 2.81
C GLY A 173 -27.19 5.87 2.03
N ILE A 174 -26.31 5.83 1.05
CA ILE A 174 -26.06 4.67 0.20
C ILE A 174 -25.13 3.69 0.91
N LEU A 175 -25.55 2.43 1.03
CA LEU A 175 -24.68 1.32 1.39
C LEU A 175 -24.25 0.58 0.13
N MET A 176 -22.97 0.60 -0.19
CA MET A 176 -22.42 -0.07 -1.37
C MET A 176 -21.47 -1.22 -0.97
N SER A 177 -21.30 -2.19 -1.86
CA SER A 177 -20.27 -3.22 -1.71
C SER A 177 -18.89 -2.65 -2.02
N ASP A 178 -17.83 -3.28 -1.54
CA ASP A 178 -16.52 -3.17 -2.17
C ASP A 178 -16.53 -3.88 -3.54
N TRP A 179 -15.47 -3.73 -4.33
CA TRP A 179 -15.37 -4.29 -5.69
C TRP A 179 -15.44 -5.81 -5.66
N THR A 180 -16.43 -6.38 -6.36
CA THR A 180 -16.63 -7.84 -6.46
C THR A 180 -16.82 -8.57 -5.12
N SER A 181 -17.30 -7.89 -4.08
CA SER A 181 -17.50 -8.47 -2.74
C SER A 181 -18.94 -8.94 -2.46
N VAL A 182 -19.75 -9.09 -3.49
CA VAL A 182 -21.09 -9.72 -3.40
C VAL A 182 -20.97 -11.18 -3.85
N TYR A 183 -21.57 -12.08 -3.07
CA TYR A 183 -21.50 -13.53 -3.34
C TYR A 183 -22.87 -14.16 -3.52
N SER A 184 -23.95 -13.50 -3.05
CA SER A 184 -25.35 -13.89 -3.26
C SER A 184 -26.23 -12.67 -3.47
N GLY A 185 -26.92 -12.59 -4.61
CA GLY A 185 -27.83 -11.47 -4.89
C GLY A 185 -29.01 -11.42 -3.92
N VAL A 186 -29.59 -12.58 -3.57
CA VAL A 186 -30.67 -12.69 -2.58
C VAL A 186 -30.14 -12.36 -1.17
N GLY A 187 -28.95 -12.90 -0.82
CA GLY A 187 -28.29 -12.61 0.45
C GLY A 187 -28.03 -11.11 0.62
N ALA A 188 -27.43 -10.46 -0.37
CA ALA A 188 -27.14 -9.03 -0.36
C ALA A 188 -28.43 -8.17 -0.32
N ALA A 189 -29.46 -8.55 -1.09
CA ALA A 189 -30.74 -7.87 -1.06
C ALA A 189 -31.35 -7.88 0.34
N ASN A 190 -31.45 -9.04 0.97
CA ASN A 190 -31.99 -9.20 2.32
C ASN A 190 -31.01 -8.71 3.40
N GLY A 191 -29.70 -8.72 3.13
CA GLY A 191 -28.64 -8.24 4.02
C GLY A 191 -28.56 -6.72 4.13
N GLY A 192 -29.33 -5.96 3.34
CA GLY A 192 -29.40 -4.50 3.46
C GLY A 192 -28.53 -3.71 2.49
N LEU A 193 -27.73 -4.36 1.63
CA LEU A 193 -26.90 -3.71 0.61
C LEU A 193 -27.76 -2.98 -0.43
N ASP A 194 -27.46 -1.71 -0.74
CA ASP A 194 -28.20 -0.94 -1.77
C ASP A 194 -27.59 -1.08 -3.16
N LEU A 195 -26.27 -1.12 -3.28
CA LEU A 195 -25.56 -1.03 -4.55
C LEU A 195 -24.40 -2.03 -4.64
N GLU A 196 -24.44 -2.92 -5.61
CA GLU A 196 -23.34 -3.84 -5.95
C GLU A 196 -22.32 -3.15 -6.87
N MET A 197 -21.02 -3.25 -6.52
CA MET A 197 -19.92 -2.63 -7.24
C MET A 197 -18.96 -3.68 -7.85
N PRO A 198 -18.30 -3.39 -9.00
CA PRO A 198 -18.43 -2.21 -9.87
C PRO A 198 -19.62 -2.30 -10.82
N VAL A 199 -20.19 -3.48 -11.02
CA VAL A 199 -21.34 -3.80 -11.88
C VAL A 199 -22.24 -4.84 -11.21
N GLY A 200 -23.52 -4.84 -11.52
CA GLY A 200 -24.45 -5.87 -11.05
C GLY A 200 -24.11 -7.23 -11.66
N LYS A 201 -23.54 -8.13 -10.85
CA LYS A 201 -23.27 -9.53 -11.20
C LYS A 201 -24.22 -10.47 -10.48
N PHE A 202 -24.58 -10.17 -9.25
CA PHE A 202 -25.46 -10.95 -8.40
C PHE A 202 -26.80 -10.27 -8.12
N MET A 203 -26.82 -8.96 -7.92
CA MET A 203 -28.07 -8.20 -7.74
C MET A 203 -28.64 -7.81 -9.10
N THR A 204 -28.96 -8.81 -9.91
CA THR A 204 -29.49 -8.63 -11.28
C THR A 204 -30.99 -8.93 -11.34
N ARG A 205 -31.64 -8.49 -12.43
CA ARG A 205 -33.08 -8.78 -12.68
C ARG A 205 -33.37 -10.27 -12.74
N GLU A 206 -32.45 -11.04 -13.35
CA GLU A 206 -32.57 -12.48 -13.54
C GLU A 206 -32.56 -13.25 -12.21
N ILE A 207 -31.90 -12.72 -11.21
CA ILE A 207 -31.81 -13.32 -9.85
C ILE A 207 -32.92 -12.75 -8.94
N LEU A 208 -33.15 -11.45 -8.96
CA LEU A 208 -34.03 -10.80 -7.98
C LEU A 208 -35.50 -10.89 -8.35
N ILE A 209 -35.89 -10.83 -9.63
CA ILE A 209 -37.32 -10.92 -10.03
C ILE A 209 -37.92 -12.27 -9.61
N PRO A 210 -37.32 -13.43 -9.93
CA PRO A 210 -37.86 -14.71 -9.44
C PRO A 210 -37.87 -14.82 -7.92
N ALA A 211 -36.89 -14.21 -7.24
CA ALA A 211 -36.85 -14.21 -5.76
C ALA A 211 -37.99 -13.39 -5.15
N ILE A 212 -38.41 -12.29 -5.81
CA ILE A 212 -39.58 -11.47 -5.42
C ILE A 212 -40.86 -12.24 -5.68
N GLU A 213 -41.04 -12.79 -6.87
CA GLU A 213 -42.21 -13.57 -7.25
C GLU A 213 -42.45 -14.78 -6.34
N ASN A 214 -41.39 -15.38 -5.83
CA ASN A 214 -41.46 -16.47 -4.86
C ASN A 214 -41.52 -16.00 -3.39
N GLY A 215 -41.55 -14.70 -3.11
CA GLY A 215 -41.64 -14.13 -1.77
C GLY A 215 -40.35 -14.28 -0.92
N ILE A 216 -39.20 -14.64 -1.52
CA ILE A 216 -37.90 -14.78 -0.86
C ILE A 216 -37.31 -13.39 -0.58
N VAL A 217 -37.48 -12.45 -1.49
CA VAL A 217 -37.16 -11.03 -1.35
C VAL A 217 -38.47 -10.24 -1.43
N LYS A 218 -38.67 -9.30 -0.52
CA LYS A 218 -39.87 -8.45 -0.57
C LYS A 218 -39.66 -7.29 -1.53
N GLU A 219 -40.68 -6.87 -2.25
CA GLU A 219 -40.63 -5.72 -3.14
C GLU A 219 -40.23 -4.44 -2.38
N GLU A 220 -40.76 -4.25 -1.18
CA GLU A 220 -40.40 -3.12 -0.30
C GLU A 220 -38.92 -3.06 0.04
N THR A 221 -38.24 -4.22 0.02
CA THR A 221 -36.77 -4.29 0.21
C THR A 221 -36.04 -3.60 -0.95
N ILE A 222 -36.50 -3.80 -2.17
CA ILE A 222 -35.93 -3.15 -3.36
C ILE A 222 -36.30 -1.66 -3.39
N ASP A 223 -37.54 -1.31 -3.07
CA ASP A 223 -37.99 0.09 -2.96
C ASP A 223 -37.16 0.89 -1.97
N ALA A 224 -36.83 0.28 -0.83
CA ALA A 224 -35.98 0.92 0.17
C ALA A 224 -34.58 1.24 -0.38
N LYS A 225 -33.96 0.33 -1.15
CA LYS A 225 -32.65 0.54 -1.78
C LYS A 225 -32.69 1.68 -2.79
N VAL A 226 -33.67 1.67 -3.67
CA VAL A 226 -33.90 2.74 -4.66
C VAL A 226 -34.08 4.08 -3.95
N ARG A 227 -34.85 4.08 -2.85
CA ARG A 227 -35.08 5.29 -2.05
C ARG A 227 -33.79 5.80 -1.42
N HIS A 228 -32.97 4.94 -0.82
CA HIS A 228 -31.68 5.34 -0.24
C HIS A 228 -30.76 5.98 -1.30
N ILE A 229 -30.67 5.37 -2.48
CA ILE A 229 -29.88 5.91 -3.58
C ILE A 229 -30.41 7.27 -4.04
N LEU A 230 -31.70 7.35 -4.38
CA LEU A 230 -32.28 8.57 -4.95
C LEU A 230 -32.28 9.73 -3.95
N GLN A 231 -32.71 9.51 -2.70
CA GLN A 231 -32.72 10.57 -1.68
C GLN A 231 -31.31 11.12 -1.41
N THR A 232 -30.28 10.25 -1.44
CA THR A 232 -28.90 10.67 -1.21
C THR A 232 -28.39 11.47 -2.41
N LEU A 233 -28.63 11.02 -3.64
CA LEU A 233 -28.25 11.76 -4.84
C LEU A 233 -28.93 13.14 -4.90
N ILE A 234 -30.20 13.23 -4.51
CA ILE A 234 -30.94 14.49 -4.43
C ILE A 234 -30.36 15.39 -3.35
N ALA A 235 -30.08 14.86 -2.15
CA ALA A 235 -29.53 15.64 -1.04
C ALA A 235 -28.16 16.26 -1.37
N PHE A 236 -27.36 15.61 -2.21
CA PHE A 236 -26.07 16.13 -2.69
C PHE A 236 -26.17 16.91 -4.01
N GLY A 237 -27.39 17.16 -4.52
CA GLY A 237 -27.59 17.89 -5.78
C GLY A 237 -27.01 17.20 -7.01
N ALA A 238 -26.72 15.90 -6.93
CA ALA A 238 -26.02 15.15 -7.97
C ALA A 238 -26.84 14.99 -9.28
N LEU A 239 -28.14 15.25 -9.23
CA LEU A 239 -29.04 15.23 -10.39
C LEU A 239 -29.11 16.59 -11.09
N ASP A 240 -28.83 17.69 -10.40
CA ASP A 240 -29.11 19.06 -10.85
C ASP A 240 -27.83 19.85 -11.18
N THR A 241 -26.69 19.45 -10.66
CA THR A 241 -25.41 20.16 -10.84
C THR A 241 -24.51 19.49 -11.90
N PRO A 242 -23.77 20.26 -12.70
CA PRO A 242 -22.76 19.71 -13.58
C PRO A 242 -21.74 18.84 -12.81
N ARG A 243 -21.40 17.69 -13.35
CA ARG A 243 -20.45 16.76 -12.71
C ARG A 243 -19.04 17.32 -12.64
N GLU A 244 -18.59 18.06 -13.66
CA GLU A 244 -17.25 18.64 -13.76
C GLU A 244 -17.32 20.16 -13.61
N ASP A 245 -16.56 20.68 -12.65
CA ASP A 245 -16.34 22.12 -12.51
C ASP A 245 -15.05 22.51 -13.25
N LYS A 246 -15.21 23.04 -14.45
CA LYS A 246 -14.11 23.46 -15.32
C LYS A 246 -13.38 24.74 -14.86
N SER A 247 -13.91 25.43 -13.85
CA SER A 247 -13.25 26.60 -13.28
C SER A 247 -12.11 26.22 -12.32
N ILE A 248 -12.08 24.97 -11.86
CA ILE A 248 -11.06 24.46 -10.97
C ILE A 248 -9.94 23.84 -11.82
N ASP A 249 -8.72 24.35 -11.65
CA ASP A 249 -7.53 23.76 -12.28
C ASP A 249 -7.27 22.36 -11.68
N LYS A 250 -7.06 21.38 -12.55
CA LYS A 250 -6.76 19.99 -12.17
C LYS A 250 -5.41 19.84 -11.46
N ASP A 251 -4.47 20.75 -11.71
CA ASP A 251 -3.17 20.87 -11.03
C ASP A 251 -3.13 22.13 -10.16
N ASN A 252 -4.06 22.25 -9.23
CA ASN A 252 -4.23 23.49 -8.47
C ASN A 252 -3.24 23.68 -7.32
N ALA A 253 -2.83 24.94 -7.11
CA ALA A 253 -1.83 25.30 -6.11
C ALA A 253 -2.28 25.06 -4.66
N GLN A 254 -3.59 25.18 -4.38
CA GLN A 254 -4.12 24.99 -3.01
C GLN A 254 -4.01 23.53 -2.59
N SER A 255 -4.29 22.59 -3.49
CA SER A 255 -4.13 21.15 -3.23
C SER A 255 -2.66 20.81 -2.93
N LYS A 256 -1.72 21.41 -3.65
CA LYS A 256 -0.28 21.25 -3.39
C LYS A 256 0.13 21.80 -2.02
N GLU A 257 -0.42 22.95 -1.62
CA GLU A 257 -0.12 23.57 -0.32
C GLU A 257 -0.66 22.70 0.82
N ILE A 258 -1.89 22.20 0.72
CA ILE A 258 -2.47 21.26 1.69
C ILE A 258 -1.61 20.00 1.81
N ALA A 259 -1.17 19.43 0.67
CA ALA A 259 -0.28 18.27 0.67
C ALA A 259 1.05 18.55 1.38
N LEU A 260 1.63 19.73 1.17
CA LEU A 260 2.85 20.16 1.83
C LEU A 260 2.66 20.37 3.35
N ASP A 261 1.59 21.01 3.77
CA ASP A 261 1.34 21.30 5.19
C ASP A 261 1.06 20.01 5.97
N LEU A 262 0.32 19.05 5.38
CA LEU A 262 0.17 17.71 5.95
C LEU A 262 1.53 17.03 6.14
N ALA A 263 2.38 17.04 5.11
CA ALA A 263 3.71 16.45 5.20
C ALA A 263 4.59 17.11 6.28
N ARG A 264 4.52 18.44 6.41
CA ARG A 264 5.25 19.22 7.43
C ARG A 264 4.85 18.85 8.85
N GLU A 265 3.54 18.68 9.10
CA GLU A 265 3.03 18.42 10.44
C GLU A 265 3.03 16.94 10.81
N GLY A 266 3.01 16.02 9.82
CA GLY A 266 2.83 14.58 10.08
C GLY A 266 4.12 13.76 10.22
N VAL A 267 5.29 14.32 9.87
CA VAL A 267 6.58 13.61 10.05
C VAL A 267 6.94 13.52 11.53
N VAL A 268 7.28 12.29 11.98
CA VAL A 268 7.58 12.00 13.39
C VAL A 268 9.09 11.81 13.60
N LEU A 269 9.68 12.51 14.54
CA LEU A 269 11.05 12.29 14.99
C LEU A 269 11.08 11.21 16.05
N LEU A 270 11.55 10.00 15.70
CA LEU A 270 11.61 8.85 16.60
C LEU A 270 12.88 8.83 17.44
N LYS A 271 14.01 9.27 16.86
CA LYS A 271 15.33 9.28 17.51
C LYS A 271 16.14 10.50 17.06
N ASN A 272 16.89 11.12 17.99
CA ASN A 272 17.81 12.21 17.67
C ASN A 272 18.90 12.32 18.73
N ASP A 273 19.85 11.39 18.70
CA ASP A 273 20.95 11.34 19.66
C ASP A 273 21.92 12.49 19.40
N ASN A 274 22.44 13.06 20.50
CA ASN A 274 23.43 14.13 20.48
C ASN A 274 23.04 15.37 19.65
N GLY A 275 21.75 15.55 19.32
CA GLY A 275 21.31 16.66 18.47
C GLY A 275 21.86 16.54 17.04
N THR A 276 21.93 15.34 16.49
CA THR A 276 22.35 15.04 15.11
C THR A 276 21.57 15.87 14.10
N LEU A 277 20.26 15.88 14.22
CA LEU A 277 19.40 16.81 13.49
C LEU A 277 19.19 18.10 14.33
N PRO A 278 19.09 19.27 13.70
CA PRO A 278 19.10 19.52 12.26
C PRO A 278 20.52 19.58 11.65
N TYR A 279 20.64 19.14 10.40
CA TYR A 279 21.85 19.28 9.61
C TYR A 279 22.06 20.72 9.14
N ARG A 280 22.97 21.46 9.77
CA ARG A 280 23.16 22.90 9.52
C ARG A 280 24.08 23.19 8.35
N ASN A 281 25.25 22.57 8.30
CA ASN A 281 26.33 22.85 7.35
C ASN A 281 26.96 21.56 6.81
N GLY A 282 27.66 21.67 5.66
CA GLY A 282 28.48 20.63 5.09
C GLY A 282 27.77 19.84 3.98
N ARG A 283 28.58 19.08 3.25
CA ARG A 283 28.11 18.19 2.18
C ARG A 283 27.26 17.08 2.78
N THR A 284 26.11 16.83 2.15
CA THR A 284 25.17 15.80 2.58
C THR A 284 25.04 14.74 1.50
N LEU A 285 25.22 13.48 1.89
CA LEU A 285 24.93 12.32 1.06
C LEU A 285 23.47 11.87 1.32
N VAL A 286 22.69 11.75 0.27
CA VAL A 286 21.35 11.14 0.29
C VAL A 286 21.45 9.80 -0.43
N ILE A 287 21.14 8.70 0.27
CA ILE A 287 21.38 7.33 -0.20
C ILE A 287 20.21 6.42 0.10
N GLY A 288 19.99 5.42 -0.74
CA GLY A 288 19.02 4.34 -0.53
C GLY A 288 17.88 4.32 -1.54
N PRO A 289 17.01 3.30 -1.47
CA PRO A 289 15.98 3.05 -2.49
C PRO A 289 14.92 4.15 -2.62
N ASN A 290 14.66 4.89 -1.54
CA ASN A 290 13.65 5.96 -1.50
C ASN A 290 14.27 7.37 -1.58
N ALA A 291 15.54 7.49 -1.99
CA ALA A 291 16.28 8.75 -1.98
C ALA A 291 15.80 9.77 -3.02
N ASP A 292 15.48 9.31 -4.22
CA ASP A 292 15.14 10.10 -5.41
C ASP A 292 13.72 9.84 -5.94
N ILE A 293 12.89 9.14 -5.17
CA ILE A 293 11.47 8.89 -5.46
C ILE A 293 10.58 9.44 -4.36
N ILE A 294 9.27 9.51 -4.63
CA ILE A 294 8.24 9.66 -3.60
C ILE A 294 7.59 8.30 -3.39
N PRO A 295 7.90 7.63 -2.27
CA PRO A 295 7.25 6.37 -1.94
C PRO A 295 5.79 6.57 -1.56
N THR A 296 4.96 5.60 -1.94
CA THR A 296 3.52 5.54 -1.65
C THR A 296 3.09 4.09 -1.51
N GLY A 297 1.95 3.84 -0.86
CA GLY A 297 1.31 2.53 -0.88
C GLY A 297 0.72 2.21 -2.25
N GLY A 298 0.56 0.91 -2.54
CA GLY A 298 -0.02 0.40 -3.79
C GLY A 298 -1.52 0.11 -3.70
N GLY A 299 -2.14 -0.21 -4.84
CA GLY A 299 -3.56 -0.56 -4.92
C GLY A 299 -4.47 0.61 -5.23
N SER A 300 -5.70 0.59 -4.71
CA SER A 300 -6.72 1.61 -4.97
C SER A 300 -6.36 3.01 -4.43
N GLY A 301 -5.48 3.09 -3.44
CA GLY A 301 -4.99 4.36 -2.90
C GLY A 301 -3.97 5.08 -3.78
N PHE A 302 -3.36 4.40 -4.77
CA PHE A 302 -2.32 4.98 -5.62
C PHE A 302 -2.90 5.94 -6.67
N VAL A 303 -2.27 7.11 -6.83
CA VAL A 303 -2.54 8.07 -7.91
C VAL A 303 -1.24 8.52 -8.58
N THR A 304 -1.31 8.89 -9.85
CA THR A 304 -0.19 9.47 -10.60
C THR A 304 -0.17 10.98 -10.41
N PRO A 305 0.83 11.57 -9.72
CA PRO A 305 0.91 13.01 -9.50
C PRO A 305 1.34 13.76 -10.78
N TYR A 306 1.09 15.08 -10.81
CA TYR A 306 1.60 15.99 -11.86
C TYR A 306 3.09 16.25 -11.72
N SER A 307 3.55 16.37 -10.48
CA SER A 307 4.95 16.60 -10.12
C SER A 307 5.23 15.99 -8.76
N VAL A 308 6.47 15.68 -8.50
CA VAL A 308 6.94 15.19 -7.20
C VAL A 308 8.20 15.93 -6.79
N VAL A 309 8.38 16.10 -5.48
CA VAL A 309 9.63 16.57 -4.89
C VAL A 309 10.16 15.45 -4.01
N SER A 310 11.15 14.70 -4.50
CA SER A 310 11.84 13.67 -3.71
C SER A 310 12.65 14.31 -2.57
N LEU A 311 13.11 13.49 -1.61
CA LEU A 311 13.98 14.03 -0.55
C LEU A 311 15.26 14.63 -1.13
N TYR A 312 15.86 13.98 -2.11
CA TYR A 312 17.01 14.54 -2.81
C TYR A 312 16.71 15.91 -3.43
N ASP A 313 15.60 16.03 -4.18
CA ASP A 313 15.20 17.29 -4.81
C ASP A 313 14.95 18.38 -3.78
N GLY A 314 14.25 18.07 -2.68
CA GLY A 314 14.01 19.02 -1.58
C GLY A 314 15.30 19.53 -0.95
N MET A 315 16.27 18.65 -0.72
CA MET A 315 17.60 19.02 -0.21
C MET A 315 18.38 19.89 -1.21
N VAL A 316 18.33 19.56 -2.51
CA VAL A 316 18.96 20.35 -3.58
C VAL A 316 18.35 21.76 -3.66
N GLN A 317 17.02 21.87 -3.59
CA GLN A 317 16.30 23.16 -3.59
C GLN A 317 16.69 24.05 -2.42
N LEU A 318 16.90 23.48 -1.23
CA LEU A 318 17.22 24.25 -0.02
C LEU A 318 18.70 24.61 0.13
N LYS A 319 19.61 23.70 -0.26
CA LYS A 319 21.05 23.83 -0.01
C LYS A 319 21.89 24.05 -1.26
N GLY A 320 21.32 23.83 -2.43
CA GLY A 320 22.01 23.87 -3.71
C GLY A 320 22.73 22.56 -4.07
N GLY A 321 22.69 22.19 -5.34
CA GLY A 321 23.12 20.88 -5.84
C GLY A 321 24.59 20.52 -5.61
N ARG A 322 25.47 21.52 -5.43
CA ARG A 322 26.90 21.25 -5.13
C ARG A 322 27.17 20.70 -3.73
N GLN A 323 26.21 20.83 -2.81
CA GLN A 323 26.33 20.37 -1.43
C GLN A 323 25.62 19.03 -1.20
N ILE A 324 24.84 18.55 -2.15
CA ILE A 324 24.03 17.34 -2.03
C ILE A 324 24.52 16.33 -3.06
N GLU A 325 24.90 15.16 -2.58
CA GLU A 325 25.23 14.01 -3.41
C GLU A 325 24.11 12.97 -3.33
N LEU A 326 23.72 12.39 -4.47
CA LEU A 326 22.78 11.28 -4.54
C LEU A 326 23.54 9.98 -4.80
N LEU A 327 23.15 8.94 -4.05
CA LEU A 327 23.58 7.57 -4.30
C LEU A 327 22.35 6.66 -4.26
N SER A 328 21.53 6.74 -5.31
CA SER A 328 20.34 5.89 -5.45
C SER A 328 20.72 4.45 -5.74
N ASP A 329 19.76 3.54 -5.65
CA ASP A 329 19.98 2.12 -5.93
C ASP A 329 20.59 1.88 -7.32
N SER A 330 20.15 2.60 -8.34
CA SER A 330 20.67 2.51 -9.72
C SER A 330 22.13 2.94 -9.85
N ILE A 331 22.60 3.80 -8.94
CA ILE A 331 23.98 4.28 -8.89
C ILE A 331 24.84 3.35 -8.02
N LEU A 332 24.28 2.85 -6.93
CA LEU A 332 24.96 2.04 -5.94
C LEU A 332 25.17 0.59 -6.39
N TYR A 333 24.23 0.04 -7.17
CA TYR A 333 24.32 -1.34 -7.65
C TYR A 333 24.65 -1.38 -9.13
N LYS A 334 25.86 -1.87 -9.45
CA LYS A 334 26.31 -2.08 -10.85
C LYS A 334 25.59 -3.29 -11.43
N ASP A 335 24.99 -3.12 -12.61
CA ASP A 335 24.33 -4.20 -13.34
C ASP A 335 25.30 -5.38 -13.60
N MET A 336 24.79 -6.59 -13.37
CA MET A 336 25.51 -7.85 -13.53
C MET A 336 24.99 -8.70 -14.69
N SER A 337 24.08 -8.20 -15.52
CA SER A 337 23.45 -8.98 -16.61
C SER A 337 24.50 -9.66 -17.50
N GLN A 338 25.61 -8.97 -17.80
CA GLN A 338 26.70 -9.48 -18.61
C GLN A 338 27.61 -10.50 -17.91
N GLN A 339 27.40 -10.76 -16.61
CA GLN A 339 28.16 -11.75 -15.82
C GLN A 339 27.34 -13.01 -15.55
N ILE A 340 26.12 -13.11 -16.11
CA ILE A 340 25.28 -14.29 -16.04
C ILE A 340 25.40 -15.04 -17.36
N TYR A 341 25.63 -16.35 -17.28
CA TYR A 341 25.91 -17.21 -18.40
C TYR A 341 24.90 -18.34 -18.46
N THR A 342 24.67 -18.88 -19.66
CA THR A 342 23.71 -19.98 -19.86
C THR A 342 24.10 -21.27 -19.18
N ASP A 343 25.41 -21.49 -18.94
CA ASP A 343 25.94 -22.66 -18.25
C ASP A 343 27.36 -22.43 -17.70
N GLY A 344 27.92 -23.45 -17.05
CA GLY A 344 29.24 -23.41 -16.42
C GLY A 344 30.44 -23.38 -17.37
N SER A 345 30.24 -23.32 -18.69
CA SER A 345 31.33 -23.05 -19.65
C SER A 345 31.70 -21.56 -19.69
N PHE A 346 30.82 -20.68 -19.24
CA PHE A 346 30.98 -19.21 -19.23
C PHE A 346 31.30 -18.64 -20.61
N THR A 347 30.74 -19.23 -21.67
CA THR A 347 31.00 -18.79 -23.07
C THR A 347 29.85 -17.99 -23.68
N GLN A 348 28.62 -18.19 -23.19
CA GLN A 348 27.43 -17.53 -23.72
C GLN A 348 26.66 -16.83 -22.59
N ASN A 349 26.56 -15.50 -22.64
CA ASN A 349 25.79 -14.71 -21.68
C ASN A 349 24.29 -14.96 -21.81
N GLY A 350 23.58 -14.82 -20.69
CA GLY A 350 22.13 -14.90 -20.61
C GLY A 350 21.61 -16.15 -19.91
N PHE A 351 20.37 -16.49 -20.19
CA PHE A 351 19.62 -17.56 -19.58
C PHE A 351 19.16 -18.59 -20.59
N LYS A 352 19.01 -19.84 -20.16
CA LYS A 352 18.23 -20.84 -20.89
C LYS A 352 16.78 -20.75 -20.41
N GLY A 353 15.87 -20.31 -21.28
CA GLY A 353 14.42 -20.25 -21.05
C GLY A 353 13.72 -21.51 -21.52
N GLU A 354 12.81 -22.03 -20.72
CA GLU A 354 11.92 -23.15 -20.99
C GLU A 354 10.47 -22.70 -20.78
N TYR A 355 9.59 -22.94 -21.74
CA TYR A 355 8.21 -22.47 -21.74
C TYR A 355 7.22 -23.63 -21.82
N TYR A 356 6.13 -23.58 -21.04
CA TYR A 356 5.15 -24.64 -20.87
C TYR A 356 3.72 -24.12 -21.04
N ASN A 357 2.88 -24.89 -21.72
CA ASN A 357 1.44 -24.58 -21.89
C ASN A 357 0.60 -24.91 -20.63
N THR A 358 1.22 -24.94 -19.47
CA THR A 358 0.59 -25.15 -18.17
C THR A 358 1.17 -24.17 -17.16
N ARG A 359 0.38 -23.75 -16.17
CA ARG A 359 0.83 -22.76 -15.19
C ARG A 359 1.72 -23.32 -14.06
N ASN A 360 2.04 -24.61 -14.07
CA ASN A 360 2.76 -25.28 -12.96
C ASN A 360 4.10 -25.88 -13.38
N LEU A 361 4.67 -25.44 -14.49
CA LEU A 361 5.97 -25.91 -15.03
C LEU A 361 5.99 -27.42 -15.31
N THR A 362 4.85 -28.00 -15.70
CA THR A 362 4.69 -29.43 -16.01
C THR A 362 4.21 -29.63 -17.43
N GLY A 363 4.30 -30.88 -17.91
CA GLY A 363 3.91 -31.24 -19.26
C GLY A 363 5.09 -31.26 -20.24
N GLU A 364 4.80 -31.29 -21.52
CA GLU A 364 5.82 -31.22 -22.56
C GLU A 364 6.37 -29.78 -22.69
N LEU A 365 7.67 -29.70 -22.92
CA LEU A 365 8.32 -28.44 -23.25
C LEU A 365 7.77 -27.89 -24.57
N PHE A 366 7.14 -26.70 -24.53
CA PHE A 366 6.62 -26.10 -25.75
C PHE A 366 7.73 -25.46 -26.56
N GLN A 367 8.57 -24.64 -25.91
CA GLN A 367 9.65 -23.89 -26.53
C GLN A 367 10.83 -23.75 -25.59
N ALA A 368 12.06 -23.81 -26.13
CA ALA A 368 13.27 -23.40 -25.45
C ALA A 368 13.92 -22.23 -26.20
N ALA A 369 14.49 -21.29 -25.46
CA ALA A 369 15.17 -20.12 -26.00
C ALA A 369 16.42 -19.78 -25.19
N ILE A 370 17.40 -19.14 -25.83
CA ILE A 370 18.50 -18.45 -25.14
C ILE A 370 18.17 -16.97 -25.13
N GLU A 371 18.15 -16.39 -23.94
CA GLU A 371 17.72 -15.03 -23.74
C GLU A 371 18.78 -14.22 -23.00
N PRO A 372 19.19 -13.05 -23.51
CA PRO A 372 20.23 -12.23 -22.88
C PRO A 372 19.79 -11.63 -21.56
N ALA A 373 18.48 -11.45 -21.35
CA ALA A 373 17.85 -10.93 -20.16
C ALA A 373 16.44 -11.50 -20.03
N ILE A 374 15.90 -11.47 -18.82
CA ILE A 374 14.50 -11.75 -18.55
C ILE A 374 13.83 -10.40 -18.34
N ASP A 375 13.14 -9.91 -19.37
CA ASP A 375 12.41 -8.63 -19.37
C ASP A 375 11.28 -8.72 -20.40
N HIS A 376 10.17 -9.31 -19.98
CA HIS A 376 9.04 -9.62 -20.84
C HIS A 376 7.80 -8.84 -20.42
N ALA A 377 7.13 -8.23 -21.38
CA ALA A 377 5.85 -7.55 -21.22
C ALA A 377 4.90 -8.06 -22.32
N TRP A 378 4.45 -9.30 -22.20
CA TRP A 378 3.52 -9.91 -23.17
C TRP A 378 2.14 -9.27 -23.09
N LYS A 379 1.77 -8.71 -21.93
CA LYS A 379 0.45 -8.12 -21.65
C LYS A 379 -0.65 -9.15 -21.89
N TYR A 380 -1.56 -8.89 -22.82
CA TYR A 380 -2.64 -9.81 -23.21
C TYR A 380 -2.24 -10.75 -24.37
N GLY A 381 -0.95 -10.89 -24.67
CA GLY A 381 -0.42 -11.73 -25.73
C GLY A 381 0.28 -12.97 -25.19
N ALA A 382 0.52 -13.95 -26.07
CA ALA A 382 1.29 -15.14 -25.76
C ALA A 382 2.80 -14.92 -25.91
N PRO A 383 3.66 -15.66 -25.16
CA PRO A 383 5.11 -15.63 -25.35
C PRO A 383 5.59 -16.01 -26.76
N PHE A 384 4.93 -16.98 -27.37
CA PHE A 384 5.22 -17.49 -28.73
C PHE A 384 3.93 -17.82 -29.47
N ASP A 385 4.02 -17.82 -30.80
CA ASP A 385 2.91 -18.26 -31.65
C ASP A 385 2.48 -19.69 -31.32
N GLY A 386 1.20 -19.88 -31.06
CA GLY A 386 0.63 -21.16 -30.68
C GLY A 386 0.64 -21.49 -29.18
N MET A 387 1.25 -20.66 -28.34
CA MET A 387 1.06 -20.74 -26.89
C MET A 387 -0.28 -20.12 -26.45
N PRO A 388 -0.85 -20.55 -25.34
CA PRO A 388 -2.00 -19.86 -24.74
C PRO A 388 -1.58 -18.45 -24.28
N VAL A 389 -2.53 -17.50 -24.32
CA VAL A 389 -2.33 -16.13 -23.82
C VAL A 389 -2.34 -16.08 -22.30
N ASP A 390 -3.04 -17.00 -21.65
CA ASP A 390 -3.15 -17.20 -20.21
C ASP A 390 -2.80 -18.65 -19.84
N GLN A 391 -2.60 -18.94 -18.54
CA GLN A 391 -2.37 -20.30 -17.99
C GLN A 391 -1.09 -20.97 -18.51
N PHE A 392 -0.03 -20.20 -18.71
CA PHE A 392 1.29 -20.71 -19.09
C PHE A 392 2.33 -20.50 -17.98
N SER A 393 3.52 -21.08 -18.16
CA SER A 393 4.65 -20.87 -17.26
C SER A 393 5.98 -20.90 -17.99
N ALA A 394 6.99 -20.31 -17.35
CA ALA A 394 8.35 -20.28 -17.86
C ALA A 394 9.38 -20.52 -16.75
N ARG A 395 10.50 -21.13 -17.11
CA ARG A 395 11.65 -21.31 -16.24
C ARG A 395 12.90 -20.84 -16.97
N TRP A 396 13.68 -20.02 -16.29
CA TRP A 396 14.99 -19.60 -16.78
C TRP A 396 16.08 -20.12 -15.85
N THR A 397 17.15 -20.64 -16.45
CA THR A 397 18.35 -21.06 -15.72
C THR A 397 19.57 -20.33 -16.22
N GLY A 398 20.45 -19.96 -15.30
CA GLY A 398 21.70 -19.29 -15.60
C GLY A 398 22.73 -19.55 -14.51
N VAL A 399 23.98 -19.19 -14.80
CA VAL A 399 25.12 -19.36 -13.89
C VAL A 399 25.86 -18.05 -13.74
N TYR A 400 26.13 -17.67 -12.50
CA TYR A 400 26.98 -16.53 -12.16
C TYR A 400 28.23 -17.02 -11.46
N LYS A 401 29.40 -16.55 -11.88
CA LYS A 401 30.67 -16.74 -11.18
C LYS A 401 31.12 -15.41 -10.59
N ALA A 402 31.29 -15.36 -9.27
CA ALA A 402 31.68 -14.14 -8.58
C ALA A 402 33.17 -13.83 -8.82
N ASP A 403 33.47 -12.65 -9.35
CA ASP A 403 34.86 -12.18 -9.54
C ASP A 403 35.49 -11.67 -8.25
N LYS A 404 34.66 -11.22 -7.29
CA LYS A 404 35.06 -10.67 -5.99
C LYS A 404 34.02 -10.95 -4.93
N ASP A 405 34.43 -10.82 -3.67
CA ASP A 405 33.49 -10.76 -2.55
C ASP A 405 32.58 -9.52 -2.67
N GLY A 406 31.34 -9.62 -2.23
CA GLY A 406 30.44 -8.47 -2.25
C GLY A 406 28.98 -8.81 -2.01
N THR A 407 28.15 -7.79 -2.03
CA THR A 407 26.69 -7.91 -1.88
C THR A 407 26.01 -7.80 -3.25
N VAL A 408 25.28 -8.84 -3.63
CA VAL A 408 24.41 -8.84 -4.83
C VAL A 408 22.98 -8.56 -4.42
N LYS A 409 22.34 -7.60 -5.07
CA LYS A 409 20.91 -7.36 -5.06
C LYS A 409 20.28 -8.10 -6.23
N PHE A 410 19.31 -8.96 -5.97
CA PHE A 410 18.42 -9.53 -6.96
C PHE A 410 17.05 -8.86 -6.87
N GLN A 411 16.43 -8.59 -8.00
CA GLN A 411 15.07 -8.05 -8.07
C GLN A 411 14.28 -8.80 -9.12
N LEU A 412 13.10 -9.29 -8.73
CA LEU A 412 12.09 -9.83 -9.63
C LEU A 412 10.85 -8.95 -9.57
N ALA A 413 10.22 -8.78 -10.73
CA ALA A 413 8.90 -8.19 -10.82
C ALA A 413 8.06 -8.98 -11.80
N GLY A 414 6.77 -9.08 -11.58
CA GLY A 414 5.87 -9.81 -12.46
C GLY A 414 4.39 -9.71 -12.08
N ASP A 415 3.59 -10.14 -12.98
CA ASP A 415 2.15 -10.39 -12.96
C ASP A 415 1.94 -11.70 -13.73
N ASP A 416 1.55 -12.83 -13.19
CA ASP A 416 1.28 -13.23 -11.81
C ASP A 416 2.54 -13.71 -11.04
N GLY A 417 2.61 -15.01 -10.74
CA GLY A 417 3.56 -15.61 -9.81
C GLY A 417 4.99 -15.74 -10.32
N TYR A 418 5.95 -15.38 -9.50
CA TYR A 418 7.38 -15.51 -9.79
C TYR A 418 8.19 -15.91 -8.57
N ARG A 419 9.36 -16.58 -8.79
CA ARG A 419 10.30 -16.93 -7.71
C ARG A 419 11.72 -17.14 -8.23
N LEU A 420 12.71 -16.84 -7.36
CA LEU A 420 14.14 -17.01 -7.59
C LEU A 420 14.72 -18.06 -6.64
N PHE A 421 15.43 -19.00 -7.21
CA PHE A 421 16.31 -19.92 -6.47
C PHE A 421 17.77 -19.64 -6.82
N VAL A 422 18.62 -19.70 -5.82
CA VAL A 422 20.08 -19.69 -5.99
C VAL A 422 20.61 -20.97 -5.34
N ASN A 423 21.35 -21.79 -6.09
CA ASN A 423 21.83 -23.11 -5.67
C ASN A 423 20.68 -23.96 -5.06
N ASP A 424 19.52 -23.97 -5.74
CA ASP A 424 18.29 -24.67 -5.36
C ASP A 424 17.59 -24.19 -4.07
N LYS A 425 18.11 -23.16 -3.42
CA LYS A 425 17.48 -22.51 -2.27
C LYS A 425 16.60 -21.36 -2.74
N LEU A 426 15.33 -21.34 -2.33
CA LEU A 426 14.43 -20.20 -2.56
C LEU A 426 15.00 -18.96 -1.85
N ILE A 427 15.25 -17.91 -2.63
CA ILE A 427 15.80 -16.64 -2.14
C ILE A 427 14.73 -15.59 -2.00
N THR A 428 13.85 -15.47 -3.00
CA THR A 428 12.72 -14.54 -3.00
C THR A 428 11.67 -14.98 -3.99
N GLY A 429 10.45 -14.48 -3.85
CA GLY A 429 9.37 -14.69 -4.80
C GLY A 429 8.02 -14.35 -4.21
N ASP A 430 7.04 -14.35 -5.09
CA ASP A 430 5.61 -14.25 -4.81
C ASP A 430 4.91 -15.27 -5.70
N TRP A 431 4.65 -16.48 -5.16
CA TRP A 431 4.14 -17.61 -5.94
C TRP A 431 2.63 -17.77 -5.72
N GLY A 432 1.89 -16.74 -6.10
CA GLY A 432 0.44 -16.67 -6.02
C GLY A 432 -0.16 -15.96 -7.22
N ASN A 433 -1.49 -15.89 -7.29
CA ASN A 433 -2.16 -15.00 -8.24
C ASN A 433 -2.16 -13.60 -7.66
N HIS A 434 -1.58 -12.65 -8.38
CA HIS A 434 -1.56 -11.24 -7.99
C HIS A 434 -1.32 -10.37 -9.21
N SER A 435 -1.73 -9.12 -9.15
CA SER A 435 -1.33 -8.11 -10.13
C SER A 435 0.16 -7.77 -9.99
N PHE A 436 0.70 -6.99 -10.92
CA PHE A 436 2.12 -6.65 -10.94
C PHE A 436 2.68 -6.28 -9.56
N SER A 437 3.70 -7.01 -9.15
CA SER A 437 4.42 -6.80 -7.89
C SER A 437 5.93 -6.92 -8.09
N THR A 438 6.71 -6.44 -7.11
CA THR A 438 8.18 -6.52 -7.13
C THR A 438 8.70 -7.08 -5.80
N ARG A 439 9.66 -7.99 -5.87
CA ARG A 439 10.39 -8.50 -4.72
C ARG A 439 11.90 -8.37 -4.93
N SER A 440 12.62 -7.99 -3.89
CA SER A 440 14.08 -7.93 -3.90
C SER A 440 14.67 -8.82 -2.83
N ALA A 441 15.83 -9.39 -3.12
CA ALA A 441 16.66 -10.11 -2.15
C ALA A 441 18.11 -9.69 -2.29
N PHE A 442 18.86 -9.90 -1.22
CA PHE A 442 20.28 -9.56 -1.15
C PHE A 442 21.06 -10.79 -0.69
N MET A 443 22.22 -10.99 -1.27
CA MET A 443 23.06 -12.16 -0.98
C MET A 443 24.53 -11.76 -0.95
N GLN A 444 25.25 -12.24 0.07
CA GLN A 444 26.71 -12.20 0.07
C GLN A 444 27.26 -13.24 -0.90
N VAL A 445 28.17 -12.83 -1.75
CA VAL A 445 28.87 -13.72 -2.68
C VAL A 445 30.37 -13.69 -2.38
N SER A 446 31.05 -14.81 -2.64
CA SER A 446 32.48 -14.96 -2.42
C SER A 446 33.22 -15.15 -3.74
N ALA A 447 34.38 -14.51 -3.86
CA ALA A 447 35.24 -14.58 -5.04
C ALA A 447 35.54 -16.02 -5.48
N GLY A 448 35.35 -16.30 -6.75
CA GLY A 448 35.60 -17.63 -7.34
C GLY A 448 34.45 -18.61 -7.21
N GLU A 449 33.45 -18.36 -6.34
CA GLU A 449 32.28 -19.20 -6.17
C GLU A 449 31.32 -19.10 -7.35
N ILE A 450 30.61 -20.21 -7.62
CA ILE A 450 29.65 -20.34 -8.70
C ILE A 450 28.24 -20.45 -8.12
N TYR A 451 27.36 -19.60 -8.59
CA TYR A 451 25.96 -19.52 -8.18
C TYR A 451 25.05 -19.90 -9.34
N ARG A 452 24.24 -20.97 -9.14
CA ARG A 452 23.23 -21.40 -10.11
C ARG A 452 21.93 -20.66 -9.84
N LEU A 453 21.46 -19.92 -10.83
CA LEU A 453 20.22 -19.14 -10.78
C LEU A 453 19.12 -19.93 -11.47
N ARG A 454 17.94 -19.99 -10.85
CA ARG A 454 16.73 -20.53 -11.45
C ARG A 454 15.59 -19.59 -11.12
N ILE A 455 15.03 -18.99 -12.16
CA ILE A 455 13.87 -18.10 -12.09
C ILE A 455 12.68 -18.87 -12.64
N GLU A 456 11.56 -18.85 -11.94
CA GLU A 456 10.32 -19.46 -12.35
C GLU A 456 9.19 -18.44 -12.35
N TYR A 457 8.30 -18.54 -13.33
CA TYR A 457 7.18 -17.65 -13.55
C TYR A 457 5.96 -18.43 -13.99
N PHE A 458 4.77 -17.99 -13.60
CA PHE A 458 3.53 -18.39 -14.24
C PHE A 458 2.61 -17.20 -14.43
N ASP A 459 1.85 -17.25 -15.51
CA ASP A 459 0.69 -16.42 -15.76
C ASP A 459 -0.60 -17.17 -15.46
N ASN A 460 -1.57 -16.49 -14.86
CA ASN A 460 -2.89 -17.04 -14.60
C ASN A 460 -3.93 -16.49 -15.58
N VAL A 461 -4.28 -15.23 -15.50
CA VAL A 461 -5.19 -14.54 -16.42
C VAL A 461 -4.89 -13.04 -16.44
N GLY A 462 -4.98 -12.42 -17.60
CA GLY A 462 -4.90 -10.98 -17.74
C GLY A 462 -3.62 -10.46 -18.36
N GLU A 463 -2.92 -9.54 -17.69
CA GLU A 463 -1.63 -9.04 -18.17
C GLU A 463 -0.51 -9.97 -17.71
N ALA A 464 0.35 -10.39 -18.63
CA ALA A 464 1.51 -11.21 -18.36
C ALA A 464 2.79 -10.39 -18.49
N THR A 465 3.53 -10.24 -17.37
CA THR A 465 4.83 -9.55 -17.34
C THR A 465 5.79 -10.23 -16.39
N VAL A 466 7.08 -10.25 -16.71
CA VAL A 466 8.12 -10.71 -15.78
C VAL A 466 9.45 -10.04 -16.09
N SER A 467 10.17 -9.59 -15.06
CA SER A 467 11.53 -9.10 -15.19
C SER A 467 12.43 -9.57 -14.06
N PHE A 468 13.71 -9.73 -14.37
CA PHE A 468 14.76 -10.07 -13.42
C PHE A 468 15.95 -9.13 -13.59
N GLN A 469 16.45 -8.61 -12.49
CA GLN A 469 17.65 -7.77 -12.44
C GLN A 469 18.59 -8.28 -11.34
N ALA A 470 19.89 -8.17 -11.58
CA ALA A 470 20.94 -8.45 -10.60
C ALA A 470 21.98 -7.33 -10.63
N GLY A 471 22.38 -6.85 -9.45
CA GLY A 471 23.36 -5.78 -9.33
C GLY A 471 24.32 -5.98 -8.17
N MET A 472 25.61 -5.78 -8.40
CA MET A 472 26.66 -5.81 -7.37
C MET A 472 26.83 -4.43 -6.73
N MET A 473 26.81 -4.35 -5.40
CA MET A 473 27.07 -3.10 -4.68
C MET A 473 28.46 -2.56 -4.99
N ASP A 474 28.55 -1.27 -5.33
CA ASP A 474 29.80 -0.54 -5.52
C ASP A 474 30.32 -0.02 -4.18
N GLU A 475 30.99 -0.90 -3.43
CA GLU A 475 31.50 -0.57 -2.08
C GLU A 475 32.58 0.51 -2.10
N GLU A 476 33.39 0.61 -3.17
CA GLU A 476 34.42 1.65 -3.32
C GLU A 476 33.77 3.04 -3.48
N ARG A 477 32.72 3.12 -4.30
CA ARG A 477 31.95 4.35 -4.46
C ARG A 477 31.27 4.75 -3.17
N LEU A 478 30.64 3.79 -2.47
CA LEU A 478 30.02 4.02 -1.18
C LEU A 478 31.04 4.61 -0.19
N ALA A 479 32.17 3.97 -0.01
CA ALA A 479 33.22 4.42 0.91
C ALA A 479 33.77 5.81 0.53
N SER A 480 33.97 6.07 -0.77
CA SER A 480 34.42 7.38 -1.26
C SER A 480 33.40 8.48 -0.97
N SER A 481 32.11 8.24 -1.26
CA SER A 481 31.03 9.21 -1.01
C SER A 481 30.89 9.53 0.48
N LEU A 482 30.92 8.50 1.35
CA LEU A 482 30.87 8.66 2.80
C LEU A 482 32.03 9.49 3.35
N LYS A 483 33.25 9.24 2.87
CA LYS A 483 34.46 9.99 3.29
C LYS A 483 34.34 11.50 3.03
N HIS A 484 33.63 11.91 1.98
CA HIS A 484 33.46 13.30 1.59
C HIS A 484 32.20 13.96 2.18
N ALA A 485 31.27 13.16 2.69
CA ALA A 485 30.07 13.66 3.35
C ALA A 485 30.37 14.12 4.78
N ARG A 486 29.67 15.16 5.21
CA ARG A 486 29.58 15.55 6.64
C ARG A 486 28.34 14.97 7.29
N ASN A 487 27.28 14.85 6.50
CA ASN A 487 25.99 14.35 6.94
C ASN A 487 25.54 13.25 5.97
N VAL A 488 24.87 12.24 6.47
CA VAL A 488 24.33 11.14 5.66
C VAL A 488 22.87 10.93 5.98
N ILE A 489 22.04 10.84 4.93
CA ILE A 489 20.61 10.53 5.02
C ILE A 489 20.40 9.21 4.29
N VAL A 490 20.02 8.17 5.01
CA VAL A 490 19.61 6.89 4.41
C VAL A 490 18.10 6.89 4.27
N CYS A 491 17.60 6.75 3.04
CA CYS A 491 16.16 6.69 2.72
C CYS A 491 15.76 5.24 2.54
N ALA A 492 15.04 4.70 3.51
CA ALA A 492 14.64 3.30 3.58
C ALA A 492 13.13 3.15 3.77
N GLY A 493 12.61 1.94 3.58
CA GLY A 493 11.20 1.65 3.82
C GLY A 493 10.55 0.84 2.70
N PHE A 494 9.25 0.94 2.67
CA PHE A 494 8.40 0.29 1.67
C PHE A 494 7.95 1.28 0.60
N ASN A 495 7.30 0.75 -0.44
CA ASN A 495 6.70 1.51 -1.54
C ASN A 495 5.54 0.70 -2.14
N SER A 496 4.93 1.18 -3.22
CA SER A 496 3.75 0.58 -3.84
C SER A 496 3.93 -0.88 -4.34
N SER A 497 5.16 -1.34 -4.49
CA SER A 497 5.45 -2.74 -4.86
C SER A 497 5.66 -3.67 -3.64
N THR A 498 5.78 -3.11 -2.44
CA THR A 498 6.10 -3.85 -1.21
C THR A 498 5.10 -3.62 -0.07
N GLU A 499 4.21 -2.65 -0.20
CA GLU A 499 3.11 -2.38 0.73
C GLU A 499 1.90 -1.84 -0.07
N GLY A 500 0.76 -2.50 0.02
CA GLY A 500 -0.42 -2.08 -0.74
C GLY A 500 -1.61 -3.00 -0.58
N GLU A 501 -2.68 -2.67 -1.27
CA GLU A 501 -3.90 -3.45 -1.34
C GLU A 501 -3.67 -4.81 -2.02
N GLY A 502 -4.23 -5.87 -1.44
CA GLY A 502 -4.19 -7.24 -1.95
C GLY A 502 -3.11 -8.12 -1.33
N PHE A 503 -2.18 -7.57 -0.55
CA PHE A 503 -1.14 -8.34 0.13
C PHE A 503 -0.70 -7.71 1.44
N ASP A 504 -0.32 -8.56 2.39
CA ASP A 504 0.28 -8.15 3.65
C ASP A 504 1.79 -7.96 3.49
N ARG A 505 2.38 -7.01 4.21
CA ARG A 505 3.81 -6.73 4.18
C ARG A 505 4.58 -7.39 5.33
N PRO A 506 5.90 -7.59 5.21
CA PRO A 506 6.73 -7.98 6.35
C PRO A 506 6.83 -6.85 7.39
N PHE A 507 7.09 -7.20 8.65
CA PHE A 507 7.36 -6.21 9.70
C PHE A 507 8.77 -5.61 9.58
N ALA A 508 9.78 -6.42 9.25
CA ALA A 508 11.15 -5.97 9.04
C ALA A 508 11.36 -5.35 7.65
N LEU A 509 12.31 -4.45 7.54
CA LEU A 509 12.86 -4.02 6.26
C LEU A 509 13.52 -5.21 5.53
N SER A 510 13.70 -5.10 4.22
CA SER A 510 14.49 -6.12 3.51
C SER A 510 15.92 -6.15 4.03
N TYR A 511 16.52 -7.35 4.05
CA TYR A 511 17.90 -7.55 4.48
C TYR A 511 18.89 -6.55 3.86
N GLY A 512 18.71 -6.19 2.60
CA GLY A 512 19.62 -5.25 1.94
C GLY A 512 19.47 -3.81 2.39
N GLN A 513 18.29 -3.39 2.80
CA GLN A 513 18.11 -2.07 3.40
C GLN A 513 18.75 -2.03 4.80
N GLU A 514 18.52 -3.05 5.62
CA GLU A 514 19.17 -3.18 6.93
C GLU A 514 20.69 -3.26 6.79
N TYR A 515 21.19 -4.05 5.82
CA TYR A 515 22.62 -4.12 5.50
C TYR A 515 23.20 -2.75 5.11
N LEU A 516 22.52 -2.01 4.21
CA LEU A 516 22.93 -0.68 3.79
C LEU A 516 23.00 0.30 4.97
N ILE A 517 21.97 0.33 5.81
CA ILE A 517 21.93 1.18 7.01
C ILE A 517 23.11 0.87 7.92
N ASN A 518 23.33 -0.39 8.26
CA ASN A 518 24.42 -0.82 9.14
C ASN A 518 25.80 -0.58 8.52
N LYS A 519 25.96 -0.82 7.21
CA LYS A 519 27.21 -0.55 6.50
C LYS A 519 27.55 0.94 6.52
N VAL A 520 26.56 1.81 6.24
CA VAL A 520 26.73 3.26 6.31
C VAL A 520 27.08 3.71 7.73
N ALA A 521 26.34 3.22 8.74
CA ALA A 521 26.56 3.57 10.14
C ALA A 521 27.94 3.07 10.66
N SER A 522 28.46 1.96 10.13
CA SER A 522 29.80 1.48 10.49
C SER A 522 30.94 2.33 9.90
N LEU A 523 30.66 3.14 8.89
CA LEU A 523 31.63 3.95 8.16
C LEU A 523 31.48 5.45 8.41
N HIS A 524 30.39 5.88 9.07
CA HIS A 524 30.09 7.30 9.26
C HIS A 524 29.29 7.53 10.55
N ASP A 525 29.71 8.52 11.37
CA ASP A 525 29.14 8.80 12.70
C ASP A 525 27.94 9.74 12.72
N ASN A 526 27.56 10.33 11.59
CA ASN A 526 26.48 11.33 11.52
C ASN A 526 25.43 10.90 10.50
N VAL A 527 24.63 9.89 10.89
CA VAL A 527 23.65 9.21 10.02
C VAL A 527 22.25 9.44 10.54
N ALA A 528 21.37 9.96 9.68
CA ALA A 528 19.93 9.96 9.88
C ALA A 528 19.27 8.98 8.90
N VAL A 529 18.27 8.25 9.38
CA VAL A 529 17.44 7.38 8.54
C VAL A 529 16.05 8.00 8.40
N VAL A 530 15.59 8.13 7.17
CA VAL A 530 14.20 8.50 6.83
C VAL A 530 13.48 7.24 6.42
N VAL A 531 12.46 6.88 7.19
CA VAL A 531 11.66 5.66 7.00
C VAL A 531 10.34 5.97 6.33
N ASN A 532 10.04 5.28 5.24
CA ASN A 532 8.74 5.31 4.59
C ASN A 532 8.02 3.98 4.80
N ALA A 533 6.88 4.00 5.47
CA ALA A 533 6.04 2.84 5.73
C ALA A 533 4.61 3.28 6.09
N GLY A 534 3.62 2.43 5.85
CA GLY A 534 2.24 2.65 6.29
C GLY A 534 1.97 2.28 7.74
N GLY A 535 3.00 1.95 8.52
CA GLY A 535 2.88 1.55 9.91
C GLY A 535 4.23 1.30 10.57
N GLY A 536 4.23 0.71 11.77
CA GLY A 536 5.44 0.32 12.51
C GLY A 536 6.31 -0.68 11.74
N ILE A 537 7.61 -0.64 12.00
CA ILE A 537 8.59 -1.56 11.42
C ILE A 537 9.57 -2.05 12.50
N ASP A 538 10.29 -3.14 12.21
CA ASP A 538 11.34 -3.67 13.08
C ASP A 538 12.62 -2.80 13.03
N PHE A 539 13.01 -2.24 14.17
CA PHE A 539 14.22 -1.42 14.31
C PHE A 539 15.39 -2.17 14.97
N ARG A 540 15.21 -3.40 15.44
CA ARG A 540 16.19 -4.12 16.30
C ARG A 540 17.55 -4.28 15.66
N ASN A 541 17.58 -4.59 14.37
CA ASN A 541 18.83 -4.92 13.67
C ASN A 541 19.67 -3.69 13.30
N TRP A 542 19.11 -2.47 13.37
CA TRP A 542 19.79 -1.28 12.86
C TRP A 542 19.49 0.02 13.63
N GLY A 543 18.37 0.10 14.34
CA GLY A 543 17.93 1.36 14.98
C GLY A 543 18.92 1.91 16.00
N GLN A 544 19.70 1.05 16.66
CA GLN A 544 20.74 1.48 17.59
C GLN A 544 22.04 1.94 16.90
N SER A 545 22.26 1.56 15.64
CA SER A 545 23.47 1.89 14.89
C SER A 545 23.47 3.33 14.35
N VAL A 546 22.33 4.00 14.30
CA VAL A 546 22.16 5.33 13.70
C VAL A 546 21.80 6.39 14.73
N GLN A 547 22.10 7.66 14.46
CA GLN A 547 21.96 8.75 15.41
C GLN A 547 20.60 9.42 15.37
N ALA A 548 19.91 9.40 14.20
CA ALA A 548 18.58 9.97 14.08
C ALA A 548 17.66 9.10 13.21
N ILE A 549 16.37 9.07 13.56
CA ILE A 549 15.33 8.34 12.81
C ILE A 549 14.10 9.24 12.66
N LEU A 550 13.68 9.46 11.42
CA LEU A 550 12.44 10.14 11.06
C LEU A 550 11.47 9.12 10.45
N MET A 551 10.26 9.00 11.00
CA MET A 551 9.17 8.28 10.38
C MET A 551 8.42 9.26 9.48
N ALA A 552 8.54 9.07 8.17
CA ALA A 552 7.97 9.96 7.16
C ALA A 552 6.66 9.40 6.56
N TRP A 553 6.27 8.19 6.92
CA TRP A 553 5.10 7.51 6.34
C TRP A 553 5.17 7.55 4.80
N TYR A 554 4.04 7.82 4.12
CA TYR A 554 4.01 8.18 2.70
C TYR A 554 3.60 9.65 2.57
N PRO A 555 4.58 10.55 2.36
CA PRO A 555 4.40 11.97 2.63
C PRO A 555 3.79 12.78 1.46
N GLY A 556 3.34 12.09 0.38
CA GLY A 556 2.75 12.74 -0.77
C GLY A 556 3.75 13.52 -1.64
N GLN A 557 3.23 14.16 -2.69
CA GLN A 557 4.06 14.77 -3.74
C GLN A 557 5.03 15.87 -3.29
N GLU A 558 4.73 16.56 -2.19
CA GLU A 558 5.56 17.62 -1.60
C GLU A 558 6.43 17.12 -0.44
N GLY A 559 6.41 15.80 -0.18
CA GLY A 559 7.04 15.18 0.98
C GLY A 559 8.53 15.45 1.12
N GLY A 560 9.28 15.44 0.02
CA GLY A 560 10.71 15.71 0.04
C GLY A 560 11.05 17.15 0.46
N LYS A 561 10.20 18.11 0.09
CA LYS A 561 10.35 19.51 0.53
C LYS A 561 10.12 19.63 2.04
N ALA A 562 9.07 19.04 2.57
CA ALA A 562 8.79 19.01 4.01
C ALA A 562 9.92 18.36 4.80
N LEU A 563 10.39 17.19 4.35
CA LEU A 563 11.51 16.47 4.97
C LEU A 563 12.80 17.29 4.94
N ALA A 564 13.12 17.95 3.82
CA ALA A 564 14.30 18.81 3.72
C ALA A 564 14.21 20.00 4.68
N GLU A 565 13.03 20.62 4.85
CA GLU A 565 12.80 21.69 5.81
C GLU A 565 13.02 21.21 7.26
N ILE A 566 12.56 20.00 7.61
CA ILE A 566 12.75 19.39 8.93
C ILE A 566 14.23 19.04 9.16
N ILE A 567 14.85 18.34 8.23
CA ILE A 567 16.25 17.87 8.35
C ILE A 567 17.22 19.05 8.47
N THR A 568 16.92 20.18 7.82
CA THR A 568 17.79 21.38 7.89
C THR A 568 17.45 22.31 9.02
N GLY A 569 16.40 22.03 9.79
CA GLY A 569 15.97 22.85 10.94
C GLY A 569 15.23 24.13 10.57
N LYS A 570 14.74 24.23 9.33
CA LYS A 570 13.84 25.31 8.92
C LYS A 570 12.47 25.13 9.58
N LEU A 571 12.10 23.87 9.82
CA LEU A 571 10.89 23.47 10.51
C LEU A 571 11.23 22.44 11.61
N SER A 572 10.58 22.55 12.78
CA SER A 572 10.67 21.55 13.84
C SER A 572 9.67 20.41 13.56
N PRO A 573 10.08 19.13 13.64
CA PRO A 573 9.13 18.03 13.49
C PRO A 573 8.08 18.06 14.60
N SER A 574 6.81 17.95 14.24
CA SER A 574 5.67 18.05 15.17
C SER A 574 4.74 16.84 15.17
N GLY A 575 4.91 15.93 14.24
CA GLY A 575 4.12 14.72 14.14
C GLY A 575 4.20 13.84 15.39
N LYS A 576 3.12 13.10 15.67
CA LYS A 576 2.99 12.16 16.80
C LYS A 576 2.57 10.80 16.27
N LEU A 577 3.05 9.74 16.89
CA LEU A 577 2.68 8.39 16.49
C LEU A 577 1.17 8.15 16.68
N PRO A 578 0.45 7.75 15.62
CA PRO A 578 -0.94 7.32 15.70
C PRO A 578 -1.06 5.80 15.95
N VAL A 579 0.08 5.12 16.08
CA VAL A 579 0.20 3.68 16.33
C VAL A 579 1.35 3.41 17.28
N SER A 580 1.25 2.34 18.04
CA SER A 580 2.37 1.74 18.76
C SER A 580 3.30 1.04 17.77
N ILE A 581 4.59 0.95 18.11
CA ILE A 581 5.57 0.21 17.32
C ILE A 581 6.18 -0.83 18.24
N GLU A 582 5.93 -2.07 17.91
CA GLU A 582 6.42 -3.23 18.65
C GLU A 582 7.95 -3.36 18.50
N GLU A 583 8.63 -3.86 19.52
CA GLU A 583 10.05 -4.21 19.40
C GLU A 583 10.24 -5.34 18.37
N LYS A 584 9.38 -6.36 18.43
CA LYS A 584 9.33 -7.47 17.47
C LYS A 584 7.89 -7.86 17.19
N TRP A 585 7.65 -8.50 16.04
CA TRP A 585 6.31 -8.93 15.63
C TRP A 585 5.63 -9.86 16.67
N GLU A 586 6.41 -10.68 17.38
CA GLU A 586 5.94 -11.58 18.42
C GLU A 586 5.34 -10.85 19.64
N ASP A 587 5.64 -9.58 19.82
CA ASP A 587 5.10 -8.78 20.93
C ASP A 587 3.71 -8.19 20.61
N ASN A 588 3.30 -8.21 19.34
CA ASN A 588 1.97 -7.75 18.97
C ASN A 588 0.90 -8.72 19.49
N PRO A 589 -0.18 -8.23 20.14
CA PRO A 589 -1.25 -9.07 20.69
C PRO A 589 -1.89 -10.04 19.69
N VAL A 590 -1.79 -9.76 18.39
CA VAL A 590 -2.39 -10.58 17.33
C VAL A 590 -1.43 -11.58 16.69
N TYR A 591 -0.18 -11.65 17.13
CA TYR A 591 0.84 -12.53 16.55
C TYR A 591 0.38 -13.98 16.37
N GLY A 592 -0.28 -14.54 17.36
CA GLY A 592 -0.75 -15.93 17.34
C GLY A 592 -2.08 -16.16 16.61
N ASN A 593 -2.78 -15.09 16.19
CA ASN A 593 -4.14 -15.17 15.62
C ASN A 593 -4.34 -14.24 14.40
N TYR A 594 -3.26 -13.80 13.76
CA TYR A 594 -3.34 -12.99 12.53
C TYR A 594 -3.67 -13.86 11.31
N TYR A 595 -3.09 -15.05 11.20
CA TYR A 595 -3.30 -16.00 10.12
C TYR A 595 -4.03 -17.26 10.62
N ASP A 596 -4.97 -17.76 9.82
CA ASP A 596 -5.51 -19.11 10.03
C ASP A 596 -4.73 -20.12 9.16
N ASN A 597 -3.73 -20.75 9.76
CA ASN A 597 -2.87 -21.74 9.10
C ASN A 597 -3.48 -23.13 9.00
N ARG A 598 -4.70 -23.35 9.51
CA ARG A 598 -5.39 -24.65 9.41
C ARG A 598 -5.73 -24.95 7.95
N ASN A 599 -5.64 -26.21 7.54
CA ASN A 599 -6.07 -26.64 6.21
C ASN A 599 -7.58 -26.86 6.19
N VAL A 600 -8.35 -25.76 6.18
CA VAL A 600 -9.82 -25.76 6.16
C VAL A 600 -10.32 -24.87 5.02
N PRO A 601 -11.50 -25.20 4.41
CA PRO A 601 -12.03 -24.44 3.29
C PRO A 601 -12.47 -23.01 3.66
N HIS A 602 -12.91 -22.81 4.92
CA HIS A 602 -13.33 -21.50 5.44
C HIS A 602 -12.37 -21.06 6.54
N LYS A 603 -11.55 -20.07 6.23
CA LYS A 603 -10.62 -19.48 7.18
C LYS A 603 -11.35 -18.61 8.20
N ARG A 604 -10.87 -18.62 9.45
CA ARG A 604 -11.45 -17.82 10.54
C ARG A 604 -10.33 -17.21 11.38
N VAL A 605 -10.31 -15.90 11.46
CA VAL A 605 -9.36 -15.14 12.28
C VAL A 605 -10.08 -14.66 13.52
N GLN A 606 -9.71 -15.23 14.66
CA GLN A 606 -10.26 -14.84 15.96
C GLN A 606 -9.61 -13.53 16.42
N TYR A 607 -10.41 -12.57 16.81
CA TYR A 607 -9.94 -11.32 17.43
C TYR A 607 -9.85 -11.54 18.96
N ALA A 608 -8.99 -12.48 19.35
CA ALA A 608 -8.87 -12.96 20.72
C ALA A 608 -8.32 -11.91 21.70
N GLU A 609 -7.63 -10.90 21.17
CA GLU A 609 -7.15 -9.75 21.91
C GLU A 609 -8.28 -8.85 22.43
N GLY A 610 -9.48 -8.95 21.86
CA GLY A 610 -10.64 -8.18 22.25
C GLY A 610 -10.39 -6.67 22.17
N VAL A 611 -10.69 -5.95 23.24
CA VAL A 611 -10.47 -4.49 23.31
C VAL A 611 -9.00 -4.08 23.52
N PHE A 612 -8.08 -5.03 23.65
CA PHE A 612 -6.66 -4.81 23.87
C PHE A 612 -5.84 -4.84 22.56
N VAL A 613 -6.40 -4.33 21.49
CA VAL A 613 -5.72 -4.22 20.18
C VAL A 613 -4.46 -3.34 20.26
N MET A 614 -4.48 -2.38 21.18
CA MET A 614 -3.36 -1.50 21.47
C MET A 614 -2.60 -1.99 22.68
N VAL A 615 -1.31 -1.65 22.76
CA VAL A 615 -0.53 -1.80 24.00
C VAL A 615 -1.07 -0.82 25.05
N ARG A 616 -2.30 -1.04 25.52
CA ARG A 616 -2.89 -0.38 26.70
C ARG A 616 -2.47 -1.13 27.95
N GLY A 617 -1.19 -1.27 28.19
CA GLY A 617 -0.78 -2.07 29.34
C GLY A 617 0.71 -2.22 29.54
N ILE A 618 1.46 -1.18 29.27
CA ILE A 618 2.81 -1.06 29.82
C ILE A 618 2.88 0.24 30.60
#